data_44cfa27079ed19b1191e8b6292b75108
#
_entry.id   44cfa27079ed19b1191e8b6292b75108
#
_cell.length_a   1.000
_cell.length_b   1.000
_cell.length_c   1.000
_cell.angle_alpha   90.00
_cell.angle_beta   90.00
_cell.angle_gamma   90.00
#
_symmetry.space_group_name_H-M   'P 1'
#
loop_
_entity.id
_entity.type
_entity.pdbx_description
1 polymer ?
#
loop_
_entity_poly.entity_id
_entity_poly.type
_entity_poly.pdbx_seq_one_letter_code
_entity_poly.pdbx_strand_id
1 'polypeptide(L)'
;LKREVLSYEGELDGYEIRAVHRSGGSASVMAPDLLGDVLRTVRTHLPVAQGAEVSYDSLPVTIGTPSLTGIASGHPNRTELMMRSDNDAELKALGCTHNAQHIRNAMLFLAKFHLNNVGLTLNYGIPGQTMQSWHNSLHAAVIMQAGHITAEPLAVTDAEGMPNAAERFEMFRYACEYLPENGYKMYAAGCFARPGYEYRARAMEWNGDDVIGMGVNGGSVYDGYAVRNTNSLKLYIKNAGDFEKLTAQAAQLDENALMLRYLRGRMKLNDGVVEPLFRERFGQELPQEFSTLLDKTVENGLAQRTADGWMPTLEGLFRGEVL
;
A
#
# COMPACT_ATOMS: atom_id res chain seq x y z
N LEU A 1 16.88 6.10 -11.49
CA LEU A 1 15.64 6.78 -11.07
C LEU A 1 15.65 8.26 -11.46
N LYS A 2 16.59 9.10 -11.01
CA LYS A 2 16.57 10.55 -11.32
C LYS A 2 16.47 10.85 -12.79
N ARG A 3 17.20 10.15 -13.68
CA ARG A 3 17.08 10.34 -15.14
C ARG A 3 15.68 9.98 -15.66
N GLU A 4 15.07 8.95 -15.10
CA GLU A 4 13.71 8.57 -15.45
C GLU A 4 12.69 9.59 -14.91
N VAL A 5 12.86 10.13 -13.69
CA VAL A 5 12.01 11.22 -13.18
C VAL A 5 12.08 12.42 -14.12
N LEU A 6 13.28 12.83 -14.56
CA LEU A 6 13.48 13.97 -15.45
C LEU A 6 12.88 13.74 -16.84
N SER A 7 12.76 12.50 -17.30
CA SER A 7 12.11 12.22 -18.59
C SER A 7 10.59 12.40 -18.58
N TYR A 8 9.98 12.52 -17.39
CA TYR A 8 8.56 12.87 -17.24
C TYR A 8 8.32 14.38 -17.11
N GLU A 9 9.38 15.21 -17.07
CA GLU A 9 9.23 16.66 -17.02
C GLU A 9 8.57 17.17 -18.31
N GLY A 10 7.45 17.87 -18.17
CA GLY A 10 6.59 18.29 -19.28
C GLY A 10 5.57 17.25 -19.78
N GLU A 11 5.87 15.96 -19.65
CA GLU A 11 4.94 14.89 -20.05
C GLU A 11 3.71 14.79 -19.14
N LEU A 12 3.82 15.29 -17.91
CA LEU A 12 2.75 15.30 -16.92
C LEU A 12 2.07 16.66 -16.77
N ASP A 13 2.22 17.56 -17.73
CA ASP A 13 1.53 18.84 -17.74
C ASP A 13 0.01 18.62 -17.78
N GLY A 14 -0.71 19.25 -16.85
CA GLY A 14 -2.15 19.05 -16.66
C GLY A 14 -2.54 17.97 -15.62
N TYR A 15 -1.57 17.19 -15.15
CA TYR A 15 -1.78 16.29 -14.00
C TYR A 15 -1.46 16.99 -12.70
N GLU A 16 -2.01 16.46 -11.61
CA GLU A 16 -1.67 16.82 -10.24
C GLU A 16 -1.28 15.57 -9.45
N ILE A 17 -0.01 15.44 -9.05
CA ILE A 17 0.48 14.30 -8.26
C ILE A 17 0.11 14.53 -6.79
N ARG A 18 -0.85 13.79 -6.28
CA ARG A 18 -1.37 13.88 -4.92
C ARG A 18 -0.72 12.90 -3.94
N ALA A 19 -0.01 11.90 -4.45
CA ALA A 19 0.76 10.97 -3.63
C ALA A 19 2.04 10.54 -4.34
N VAL A 20 3.13 10.44 -3.58
CA VAL A 20 4.41 9.88 -4.00
C VAL A 20 4.79 8.79 -2.99
N HIS A 21 4.91 7.56 -3.45
CA HIS A 21 5.32 6.45 -2.60
C HIS A 21 6.58 5.79 -3.13
N ARG A 22 7.55 5.61 -2.25
CA ARG A 22 8.76 4.89 -2.57
C ARG A 22 8.76 3.53 -1.87
N SER A 23 8.60 2.47 -2.66
CA SER A 23 8.66 1.07 -2.22
C SER A 23 9.60 0.23 -3.13
N GLY A 24 9.45 -1.09 -3.08
CA GLY A 24 10.25 -2.00 -3.91
C GLY A 24 11.59 -2.36 -3.25
N GLY A 25 11.52 -3.12 -2.16
CA GLY A 25 12.57 -3.29 -1.19
C GLY A 25 12.54 -2.14 -0.17
N SER A 26 13.26 -2.23 0.93
CA SER A 26 13.25 -1.13 1.89
C SER A 26 13.96 0.10 1.33
N ALA A 27 13.23 1.20 1.19
CA ALA A 27 13.80 2.49 0.78
C ALA A 27 14.93 2.94 1.70
N SER A 28 14.81 2.64 2.97
CA SER A 28 15.76 3.02 4.02
C SER A 28 17.08 2.25 4.00
N VAL A 29 17.23 1.23 3.14
CA VAL A 29 18.53 0.57 2.86
C VAL A 29 19.39 1.39 1.89
N MET A 30 18.77 2.28 1.12
CA MET A 30 19.51 3.18 0.24
C MET A 30 20.36 4.17 1.06
N ALA A 31 21.46 4.65 0.52
CA ALA A 31 22.19 5.74 1.14
C ALA A 31 21.23 6.93 1.38
N PRO A 32 21.18 7.48 2.60
CA PRO A 32 20.11 8.40 3.00
C PRO A 32 19.99 9.64 2.14
N ASP A 33 21.12 10.20 1.72
CA ASP A 33 21.22 11.36 0.83
C ASP A 33 20.65 11.07 -0.57
N LEU A 34 20.84 9.83 -1.08
CA LEU A 34 20.30 9.41 -2.38
C LEU A 34 18.77 9.32 -2.37
N LEU A 35 18.19 8.85 -1.26
CA LEU A 35 16.73 8.82 -1.13
C LEU A 35 16.15 10.23 -1.09
N GLY A 36 16.72 11.11 -0.26
CA GLY A 36 16.33 12.51 -0.19
C GLY A 36 16.47 13.21 -1.56
N ASP A 37 17.54 12.90 -2.29
CA ASP A 37 17.80 13.42 -3.63
C ASP A 37 16.73 13.00 -4.66
N VAL A 38 16.30 11.74 -4.64
CA VAL A 38 15.23 11.25 -5.54
C VAL A 38 13.92 11.96 -5.24
N LEU A 39 13.51 12.02 -3.97
CA LEU A 39 12.27 12.68 -3.57
C LEU A 39 12.28 14.19 -3.90
N ARG A 40 13.42 14.84 -3.68
CA ARG A 40 13.61 16.24 -4.05
C ARG A 40 13.51 16.44 -5.58
N THR A 41 14.13 15.55 -6.39
CA THR A 41 14.02 15.59 -7.85
C THR A 41 12.57 15.46 -8.30
N VAL A 42 11.79 14.52 -7.74
CA VAL A 42 10.36 14.38 -8.01
C VAL A 42 9.61 15.67 -7.73
N ARG A 43 9.80 16.26 -6.55
CA ARG A 43 9.11 17.52 -6.16
C ARG A 43 9.50 18.73 -7.00
N THR A 44 10.72 18.76 -7.51
CA THR A 44 11.22 19.92 -8.28
C THR A 44 10.78 19.89 -9.73
N HIS A 45 10.68 18.69 -10.33
CA HIS A 45 10.50 18.54 -11.79
C HIS A 45 9.13 17.99 -12.19
N LEU A 46 8.34 17.48 -11.22
CA LEU A 46 7.01 16.95 -11.51
C LEU A 46 5.93 17.77 -10.79
N PRO A 47 4.68 17.78 -11.29
CA PRO A 47 3.58 18.58 -10.75
C PRO A 47 3.04 18.00 -9.43
N VAL A 48 3.87 17.95 -8.39
CA VAL A 48 3.52 17.44 -7.07
C VAL A 48 2.73 18.51 -6.30
N ALA A 49 1.51 18.18 -5.90
CA ALA A 49 0.65 19.06 -5.12
C ALA A 49 1.30 19.47 -3.79
N GLN A 50 1.02 20.68 -3.32
CA GLN A 50 1.56 21.19 -2.06
C GLN A 50 1.20 20.28 -0.86
N GLY A 51 0.00 19.70 -0.85
CA GLY A 51 -0.50 18.78 0.19
C GLY A 51 -0.33 17.30 -0.15
N ALA A 52 0.52 16.94 -1.13
CA ALA A 52 0.74 15.56 -1.51
C ALA A 52 1.28 14.72 -0.35
N GLU A 53 0.80 13.48 -0.25
CA GLU A 53 1.44 12.48 0.61
C GLU A 53 2.76 12.05 -0.03
N VAL A 54 3.85 12.14 0.73
CA VAL A 54 5.16 11.62 0.33
C VAL A 54 5.62 10.61 1.35
N SER A 55 5.59 9.36 0.96
CA SER A 55 5.80 8.21 1.83
C SER A 55 6.95 7.31 1.37
N TYR A 56 7.50 6.53 2.29
CA TYR A 56 8.52 5.54 2.00
C TYR A 56 8.44 4.36 2.96
N ASP A 57 8.81 3.17 2.46
CA ASP A 57 8.92 1.95 3.24
C ASP A 57 10.24 1.88 4.00
N SER A 58 10.21 1.43 5.24
CA SER A 58 11.37 1.30 6.11
C SER A 58 11.43 -0.02 6.84
N LEU A 59 12.65 -0.53 7.00
CA LEU A 59 12.97 -1.59 7.96
C LEU A 59 13.35 -0.98 9.31
N PRO A 60 12.90 -1.53 10.45
CA PRO A 60 13.25 -1.01 11.77
C PRO A 60 14.74 -0.85 12.02
N VAL A 61 15.59 -1.76 11.51
CA VAL A 61 17.06 -1.73 11.69
C VAL A 61 17.76 -0.60 10.92
N THR A 62 17.09 -0.01 9.93
CA THR A 62 17.69 1.06 9.11
C THR A 62 17.32 2.46 9.60
N ILE A 63 16.41 2.57 10.56
CA ILE A 63 15.98 3.84 11.13
C ILE A 63 16.98 4.28 12.20
N GLY A 64 17.62 5.41 11.96
CA GLY A 64 18.58 6.04 12.87
C GLY A 64 18.90 7.46 12.43
N THR A 65 19.71 8.19 13.21
CA THR A 65 20.03 9.60 12.94
C THR A 65 20.58 9.83 11.52
N PRO A 66 21.55 9.06 11.02
CA PRO A 66 22.07 9.30 9.67
C PRO A 66 21.01 9.12 8.58
N SER A 67 20.20 8.04 8.67
CA SER A 67 19.17 7.76 7.67
C SER A 67 18.08 8.83 7.66
N LEU A 68 17.61 9.25 8.83
CA LEU A 68 16.55 10.27 8.95
C LEU A 68 17.02 11.65 8.50
N THR A 69 18.28 12.03 8.78
CA THR A 69 18.84 13.30 8.29
C THR A 69 18.88 13.36 6.77
N GLY A 70 19.31 12.29 6.10
CA GLY A 70 19.33 12.22 4.64
C GLY A 70 17.92 12.22 4.03
N ILE A 71 17.02 11.39 4.57
CA ILE A 71 15.64 11.29 4.12
C ILE A 71 14.88 12.62 4.30
N ALA A 72 15.14 13.35 5.39
CA ALA A 72 14.48 14.62 5.68
C ALA A 72 14.64 15.66 4.57
N SER A 73 15.73 15.61 3.80
CA SER A 73 15.95 16.50 2.65
C SER A 73 14.92 16.33 1.53
N GLY A 74 14.24 15.21 1.46
CA GLY A 74 13.14 14.93 0.52
C GLY A 74 11.75 15.33 1.05
N HIS A 75 11.69 15.84 2.28
CA HIS A 75 10.46 16.25 2.96
C HIS A 75 9.34 15.19 2.93
N PRO A 76 9.60 13.92 3.31
CA PRO A 76 8.53 12.94 3.46
C PRO A 76 7.61 13.36 4.61
N ASN A 77 6.33 13.07 4.48
CA ASN A 77 5.34 13.34 5.51
C ASN A 77 4.65 12.06 6.03
N ARG A 78 5.11 10.89 5.56
CA ARG A 78 4.65 9.58 6.01
C ARG A 78 5.78 8.55 5.93
N THR A 79 5.79 7.59 6.87
CA THR A 79 6.72 6.45 6.88
C THR A 79 5.92 5.17 7.13
N GLU A 80 6.09 4.16 6.28
CA GLU A 80 5.58 2.81 6.51
C GLU A 80 6.71 1.95 7.10
N LEU A 81 6.54 1.52 8.35
CA LEU A 81 7.51 0.71 9.07
C LEU A 81 7.09 -0.76 9.07
N MET A 82 7.92 -1.62 8.50
CA MET A 82 7.65 -3.06 8.42
C MET A 82 7.91 -3.73 9.78
N MET A 83 6.93 -3.63 10.69
CA MET A 83 6.98 -4.23 12.01
C MET A 83 6.91 -5.75 11.96
N ARG A 84 6.04 -6.30 11.15
CA ARG A 84 5.72 -7.72 10.95
C ARG A 84 5.08 -8.40 12.17
N SER A 85 5.73 -8.39 13.33
CA SER A 85 5.28 -8.94 14.62
C SER A 85 5.98 -8.24 15.77
N ASP A 86 5.44 -8.32 16.98
CA ASP A 86 6.14 -7.95 18.24
C ASP A 86 6.76 -9.16 18.95
N ASN A 87 6.76 -10.34 18.31
CA ASN A 87 7.31 -11.58 18.85
C ASN A 87 8.60 -11.97 18.13
N ASP A 88 9.73 -12.01 18.85
CA ASP A 88 11.03 -12.29 18.28
C ASP A 88 11.15 -13.69 17.63
N ALA A 89 10.40 -14.69 18.12
CA ALA A 89 10.36 -16.02 17.50
C ALA A 89 9.65 -15.98 16.13
N GLU A 90 8.55 -15.23 16.02
CA GLU A 90 7.84 -15.01 14.74
C GLU A 90 8.69 -14.21 13.76
N LEU A 91 9.35 -13.14 14.23
CA LEU A 91 10.28 -12.36 13.40
C LEU A 91 11.44 -13.23 12.85
N LYS A 92 11.96 -14.13 13.68
CA LYS A 92 12.99 -15.09 13.27
C LYS A 92 12.44 -16.10 12.25
N ALA A 93 11.23 -16.61 12.43
CA ALA A 93 10.57 -17.51 11.48
C ALA A 93 10.37 -16.84 10.10
N LEU A 94 10.12 -15.54 10.07
CA LEU A 94 10.04 -14.73 8.84
C LEU A 94 11.41 -14.37 8.24
N GLY A 95 12.52 -14.74 8.88
CA GLY A 95 13.85 -14.34 8.44
C GLY A 95 14.13 -12.84 8.58
N CYS A 96 13.41 -12.15 9.46
CA CYS A 96 13.62 -10.73 9.70
C CYS A 96 14.99 -10.47 10.34
N THR A 97 15.64 -9.37 9.94
CA THR A 97 16.90 -8.91 10.52
C THR A 97 16.71 -8.04 11.77
N HIS A 98 15.47 -7.67 12.08
CA HIS A 98 15.08 -6.88 13.25
C HIS A 98 14.38 -7.74 14.30
N ASN A 99 14.31 -7.23 15.51
CA ASN A 99 13.54 -7.75 16.63
C ASN A 99 12.59 -6.68 17.17
N ALA A 100 11.77 -7.00 18.15
CA ALA A 100 10.81 -6.09 18.75
C ALA A 100 11.45 -4.82 19.34
N GLN A 101 12.66 -4.90 19.89
CA GLN A 101 13.37 -3.72 20.39
C GLN A 101 13.79 -2.74 19.29
N HIS A 102 14.18 -3.24 18.11
CA HIS A 102 14.48 -2.39 16.96
C HIS A 102 13.26 -1.59 16.51
N ILE A 103 12.06 -2.19 16.59
CA ILE A 103 10.80 -1.51 16.24
C ILE A 103 10.55 -0.34 17.19
N ARG A 104 10.66 -0.57 18.51
CA ARG A 104 10.48 0.47 19.53
C ARG A 104 11.50 1.61 19.36
N ASN A 105 12.76 1.27 19.10
CA ASN A 105 13.81 2.26 18.85
C ASN A 105 13.53 3.07 17.59
N ALA A 106 13.07 2.44 16.49
CA ALA A 106 12.70 3.13 15.26
C ALA A 106 11.58 4.14 15.50
N MET A 107 10.54 3.76 16.24
CA MET A 107 9.44 4.69 16.60
C MET A 107 9.95 5.91 17.39
N LEU A 108 10.85 5.70 18.34
CA LEU A 108 11.46 6.79 19.12
C LEU A 108 12.31 7.72 18.23
N PHE A 109 13.09 7.17 17.29
CA PHE A 109 13.85 7.98 16.35
C PHE A 109 12.93 8.79 15.42
N LEU A 110 11.88 8.18 14.86
CA LEU A 110 10.91 8.86 14.01
C LEU A 110 10.25 10.02 14.74
N ALA A 111 9.80 9.81 15.99
CA ALA A 111 9.23 10.84 16.83
C ALA A 111 10.22 12.00 17.11
N LYS A 112 11.48 11.67 17.39
CA LYS A 112 12.55 12.67 17.60
C LYS A 112 12.79 13.57 16.38
N PHE A 113 12.57 13.04 15.17
CA PHE A 113 12.67 13.79 13.92
C PHE A 113 11.34 14.37 13.44
N HIS A 114 10.32 14.37 14.31
CA HIS A 114 8.98 14.89 14.04
C HIS A 114 8.26 14.20 12.86
N LEU A 115 8.66 12.97 12.52
CA LEU A 115 7.98 12.11 11.56
C LEU A 115 6.91 11.29 12.29
N ASN A 116 5.79 11.94 12.61
CA ASN A 116 4.74 11.38 13.45
C ASN A 116 3.67 10.59 12.68
N ASN A 117 3.61 10.74 11.36
CA ASN A 117 2.71 9.93 10.52
C ASN A 117 3.41 8.62 10.17
N VAL A 118 3.28 7.65 11.08
CA VAL A 118 3.89 6.32 10.94
C VAL A 118 2.82 5.28 10.79
N GLY A 119 2.90 4.51 9.70
CA GLY A 119 2.17 3.27 9.52
C GLY A 119 3.00 2.07 9.99
N LEU A 120 2.37 1.10 10.62
CA LEU A 120 2.97 -0.17 11.01
C LEU A 120 2.32 -1.31 10.22
N THR A 121 3.14 -2.07 9.48
CA THR A 121 2.67 -3.27 8.80
C THR A 121 2.93 -4.49 9.67
N LEU A 122 1.85 -5.21 10.02
CA LEU A 122 1.87 -6.46 10.77
C LEU A 122 1.40 -7.61 9.88
N ASN A 123 1.95 -8.80 10.10
CA ASN A 123 1.49 -10.01 9.42
C ASN A 123 0.76 -10.93 10.37
N TYR A 124 -0.33 -11.51 9.89
CA TYR A 124 -0.97 -12.65 10.53
C TYR A 124 -0.82 -13.92 9.69
N GLY A 125 -0.96 -15.07 10.33
CA GLY A 125 -0.71 -16.35 9.70
C GLY A 125 0.78 -16.74 9.63
N ILE A 126 1.61 -16.21 10.54
CA ILE A 126 3.04 -16.54 10.63
C ILE A 126 3.19 -17.96 11.20
N PRO A 127 4.15 -18.80 10.75
CA PRO A 127 4.42 -20.09 11.34
C PRO A 127 4.64 -20.00 12.85
N GLY A 128 3.86 -20.79 13.61
CA GLY A 128 3.87 -20.78 15.09
C GLY A 128 3.13 -19.63 15.75
N GLN A 129 2.53 -18.73 15.01
CA GLN A 129 1.73 -17.62 15.54
C GLN A 129 0.47 -18.15 16.23
N THR A 130 0.16 -17.57 17.37
CA THR A 130 -1.06 -17.85 18.14
C THR A 130 -1.95 -16.61 18.21
N MET A 131 -3.23 -16.78 18.57
CA MET A 131 -4.12 -15.65 18.82
C MET A 131 -3.58 -14.71 19.91
N GLN A 132 -2.90 -15.25 20.93
CA GLN A 132 -2.29 -14.43 21.98
C GLN A 132 -1.12 -13.60 21.47
N SER A 133 -0.21 -14.18 20.66
CA SER A 133 0.91 -13.43 20.10
C SER A 133 0.45 -12.40 19.04
N TRP A 134 -0.61 -12.72 18.30
CA TRP A 134 -1.27 -11.77 17.40
C TRP A 134 -1.88 -10.59 18.17
N HIS A 135 -2.65 -10.87 19.24
CA HIS A 135 -3.14 -9.82 20.14
C HIS A 135 -2.00 -8.93 20.65
N ASN A 136 -0.91 -9.53 21.14
CA ASN A 136 0.23 -8.77 21.67
C ASN A 136 0.85 -7.86 20.60
N SER A 137 0.95 -8.31 19.36
CA SER A 137 1.47 -7.51 18.23
C SER A 137 0.55 -6.33 17.89
N LEU A 138 -0.77 -6.54 17.85
CA LEU A 138 -1.74 -5.45 17.67
C LEU A 138 -1.68 -4.46 18.84
N HIS A 139 -1.64 -4.96 20.06
CA HIS A 139 -1.54 -4.13 21.27
C HIS A 139 -0.27 -3.28 21.29
N ALA A 140 0.88 -3.87 20.93
CA ALA A 140 2.14 -3.15 20.81
C ALA A 140 2.05 -2.00 19.79
N ALA A 141 1.42 -2.21 18.62
CA ALA A 141 1.21 -1.18 17.63
C ALA A 141 0.32 -0.03 18.16
N VAL A 142 -0.74 -0.36 18.91
CA VAL A 142 -1.62 0.62 19.57
C VAL A 142 -0.86 1.43 20.62
N ILE A 143 -0.07 0.77 21.49
CA ILE A 143 0.74 1.44 22.53
C ILE A 143 1.81 2.35 21.93
N MET A 144 2.42 1.96 20.81
CA MET A 144 3.36 2.80 20.07
C MET A 144 2.69 3.98 19.35
N GLN A 145 1.37 4.11 19.45
CA GLN A 145 0.59 5.20 18.88
C GLN A 145 0.76 5.37 17.35
N ALA A 146 0.89 4.26 16.64
CA ALA A 146 0.90 4.29 15.17
C ALA A 146 -0.32 5.06 14.64
N GLY A 147 -0.14 5.89 13.63
CA GLY A 147 -1.25 6.58 12.96
C GLY A 147 -2.07 5.61 12.09
N HIS A 148 -1.40 4.62 11.54
CA HIS A 148 -1.97 3.62 10.65
C HIS A 148 -1.43 2.22 10.99
N ILE A 149 -2.28 1.21 10.85
CA ILE A 149 -1.92 -0.20 11.03
C ILE A 149 -2.41 -0.96 9.81
N THR A 150 -1.51 -1.67 9.14
CA THR A 150 -1.87 -2.64 8.10
C THR A 150 -1.74 -4.04 8.68
N ALA A 151 -2.83 -4.80 8.71
CA ALA A 151 -2.87 -6.21 9.05
C ALA A 151 -2.92 -7.03 7.75
N GLU A 152 -1.80 -7.62 7.35
CA GLU A 152 -1.66 -8.35 6.09
C GLU A 152 -1.53 -9.85 6.34
N PRO A 153 -2.21 -10.71 5.54
CA PRO A 153 -1.94 -12.14 5.57
C PRO A 153 -0.50 -12.40 5.13
N LEU A 154 0.14 -13.41 5.71
CA LEU A 154 1.39 -13.89 5.14
C LEU A 154 1.11 -14.53 3.78
N ALA A 155 1.83 -14.09 2.73
CA ALA A 155 1.59 -14.54 1.35
C ALA A 155 1.92 -16.02 1.11
N VAL A 156 2.82 -16.60 1.91
CA VAL A 156 3.14 -18.04 1.86
C VAL A 156 2.04 -18.81 2.58
N THR A 157 1.50 -19.85 1.96
CA THR A 157 0.34 -20.59 2.49
C THR A 157 0.65 -22.03 2.94
N ASP A 158 1.85 -22.54 2.63
CA ASP A 158 2.17 -23.97 2.77
C ASP A 158 3.40 -24.25 3.65
N ALA A 159 3.81 -23.28 4.51
CA ALA A 159 4.90 -23.50 5.43
C ALA A 159 4.45 -24.33 6.65
N GLU A 160 5.31 -25.23 7.13
CA GLU A 160 5.05 -26.01 8.33
C GLU A 160 4.77 -25.13 9.55
N GLY A 161 3.76 -25.47 10.32
CA GLY A 161 3.36 -24.73 11.53
C GLY A 161 2.55 -23.45 11.26
N MET A 162 2.10 -23.21 10.04
CA MET A 162 1.22 -22.08 9.74
C MET A 162 -0.20 -22.33 10.29
N PRO A 163 -0.87 -21.28 10.81
CA PRO A 163 -2.29 -21.30 11.06
C PRO A 163 -3.07 -21.64 9.78
N ASN A 164 -4.08 -22.48 9.89
CA ASN A 164 -4.96 -22.84 8.77
C ASN A 164 -5.83 -21.64 8.33
N ALA A 165 -6.59 -21.78 7.24
CA ALA A 165 -7.40 -20.70 6.69
C ALA A 165 -8.45 -20.16 7.69
N ALA A 166 -9.08 -21.03 8.50
CA ALA A 166 -10.05 -20.60 9.49
C ALA A 166 -9.38 -19.83 10.65
N GLU A 167 -8.22 -20.29 11.12
CA GLU A 167 -7.44 -19.58 12.15
C GLU A 167 -6.95 -18.22 11.64
N ARG A 168 -6.52 -18.11 10.38
CA ARG A 168 -6.13 -16.84 9.78
C ARG A 168 -7.32 -15.89 9.63
N PHE A 169 -8.50 -16.41 9.29
CA PHE A 169 -9.70 -15.59 9.24
C PHE A 169 -10.07 -15.08 10.64
N GLU A 170 -9.95 -15.91 11.69
CA GLU A 170 -10.17 -15.48 13.06
C GLU A 170 -9.16 -14.41 13.52
N MET A 171 -7.89 -14.51 13.11
CA MET A 171 -6.90 -13.45 13.35
C MET A 171 -7.28 -12.13 12.68
N PHE A 172 -7.73 -12.18 11.41
CA PHE A 172 -8.22 -11.00 10.70
C PHE A 172 -9.47 -10.41 11.38
N ARG A 173 -10.46 -11.25 11.69
CA ARG A 173 -11.69 -10.85 12.39
C ARG A 173 -11.36 -10.17 13.71
N TYR A 174 -10.45 -10.75 14.48
CA TYR A 174 -10.00 -10.19 15.75
C TYR A 174 -9.39 -8.78 15.57
N ALA A 175 -8.57 -8.55 14.54
CA ALA A 175 -8.05 -7.22 14.26
C ALA A 175 -9.17 -6.22 13.92
N CYS A 176 -10.21 -6.66 13.18
CA CYS A 176 -11.37 -5.87 12.83
C CYS A 176 -12.27 -5.53 14.03
N GLU A 177 -12.18 -6.27 15.13
CA GLU A 177 -12.86 -5.98 16.39
C GLU A 177 -11.99 -5.11 17.31
N TYR A 178 -10.75 -5.53 17.51
CA TYR A 178 -9.83 -4.93 18.48
C TYR A 178 -9.38 -3.50 18.11
N LEU A 179 -9.03 -3.26 16.85
CA LEU A 179 -8.49 -1.96 16.44
C LEU A 179 -9.53 -0.83 16.50
N PRO A 180 -10.81 -1.02 16.10
CA PRO A 180 -11.85 0.00 16.30
C PRO A 180 -12.07 0.38 17.77
N GLU A 181 -12.02 -0.56 18.69
CA GLU A 181 -12.12 -0.30 20.14
C GLU A 181 -10.95 0.56 20.65
N ASN A 182 -9.83 0.60 19.91
CA ASN A 182 -8.64 1.37 20.21
C ASN A 182 -8.48 2.63 19.35
N GLY A 183 -9.56 3.10 18.70
CA GLY A 183 -9.62 4.38 17.99
C GLY A 183 -9.13 4.36 16.54
N TYR A 184 -9.02 3.18 15.93
CA TYR A 184 -8.73 3.01 14.51
C TYR A 184 -10.01 2.69 13.74
N LYS A 185 -10.12 3.17 12.52
CA LYS A 185 -11.20 2.81 11.60
C LYS A 185 -10.62 2.01 10.44
N MET A 186 -11.18 0.84 10.17
CA MET A 186 -10.87 0.13 8.94
C MET A 186 -11.51 0.89 7.77
N TYR A 187 -10.74 1.26 6.77
CA TYR A 187 -11.19 1.95 5.56
C TYR A 187 -11.01 1.11 4.29
N ALA A 188 -10.19 0.07 4.39
CA ALA A 188 -9.91 -0.86 3.31
C ALA A 188 -9.46 -2.21 3.89
N ALA A 189 -9.38 -3.24 3.05
CA ALA A 189 -8.96 -4.60 3.42
C ALA A 189 -7.67 -4.59 4.24
N GLY A 190 -7.77 -4.93 5.52
CA GLY A 190 -6.65 -4.97 6.46
C GLY A 190 -5.99 -3.61 6.78
N CYS A 191 -6.54 -2.49 6.31
CA CYS A 191 -5.99 -1.16 6.53
C CYS A 191 -6.81 -0.39 7.56
N PHE A 192 -6.19 -0.06 8.69
CA PHE A 192 -6.80 0.63 9.82
C PHE A 192 -6.06 1.94 10.09
N ALA A 193 -6.78 3.02 10.27
CA ALA A 193 -6.21 4.34 10.51
C ALA A 193 -6.94 5.08 11.62
N ARG A 194 -6.21 5.91 12.36
CA ARG A 194 -6.82 7.01 13.09
C ARG A 194 -7.32 8.05 12.09
N PRO A 195 -8.36 8.83 12.39
CA PRO A 195 -8.87 9.85 11.47
C PRO A 195 -7.77 10.78 10.96
N GLY A 196 -7.64 10.89 9.63
CA GLY A 196 -6.63 11.71 8.97
C GLY A 196 -5.26 11.04 8.74
N TYR A 197 -5.12 9.75 9.11
CA TYR A 197 -3.90 8.96 8.90
C TYR A 197 -4.09 7.84 7.87
N GLU A 198 -5.18 7.88 7.10
CA GLU A 198 -5.42 6.94 6.00
C GLU A 198 -4.26 7.01 4.98
N TYR A 199 -3.85 5.86 4.44
CA TYR A 199 -2.76 5.80 3.47
C TYR A 199 -3.28 6.18 2.07
N ARG A 200 -3.06 7.43 1.67
CA ARG A 200 -3.63 8.01 0.45
C ARG A 200 -3.18 7.32 -0.82
N ALA A 201 -1.88 7.06 -0.96
CA ALA A 201 -1.35 6.43 -2.17
C ALA A 201 -2.07 5.11 -2.47
N ARG A 202 -2.26 4.25 -1.44
CA ARG A 202 -2.95 2.98 -1.58
C ARG A 202 -4.45 3.16 -1.85
N ALA A 203 -5.10 4.08 -1.16
CA ALA A 203 -6.53 4.36 -1.37
C ALA A 203 -6.81 4.89 -2.77
N MET A 204 -5.95 5.77 -3.30
CA MET A 204 -6.05 6.29 -4.67
C MET A 204 -5.86 5.19 -5.72
N GLU A 205 -4.86 4.32 -5.55
CA GLU A 205 -4.64 3.18 -6.44
C GLU A 205 -5.86 2.26 -6.48
N TRP A 206 -6.45 1.94 -5.31
CA TRP A 206 -7.67 1.10 -5.24
C TRP A 206 -8.92 1.84 -5.71
N ASN A 207 -8.93 3.15 -5.67
CA ASN A 207 -9.98 3.94 -6.31
C ASN A 207 -9.82 4.03 -7.85
N GLY A 208 -8.82 3.33 -8.43
CA GLY A 208 -8.57 3.30 -9.85
C GLY A 208 -7.91 4.56 -10.40
N ASP A 209 -7.35 5.42 -9.56
CA ASP A 209 -6.62 6.61 -10.00
C ASP A 209 -5.37 6.22 -10.80
N ASP A 210 -4.90 7.13 -11.64
CA ASP A 210 -3.70 6.91 -12.43
C ASP A 210 -2.47 6.77 -11.55
N VAL A 211 -1.60 5.85 -11.92
CA VAL A 211 -0.37 5.52 -11.20
C VAL A 211 0.79 5.45 -12.17
N ILE A 212 1.88 6.13 -11.85
CA ILE A 212 3.14 6.04 -12.59
C ILE A 212 4.17 5.33 -11.69
N GLY A 213 4.56 4.13 -12.11
CA GLY A 213 5.58 3.33 -11.45
C GLY A 213 6.93 3.49 -12.12
N MET A 214 7.87 4.12 -11.44
CA MET A 214 9.24 4.32 -11.91
C MET A 214 10.17 3.28 -11.30
N GLY A 215 11.26 2.98 -12.00
CA GLY A 215 12.27 2.04 -11.54
C GLY A 215 12.20 0.69 -12.27
N VAL A 216 13.07 -0.22 -11.82
CA VAL A 216 13.11 -1.60 -12.35
C VAL A 216 11.78 -2.27 -12.06
N ASN A 217 11.18 -2.87 -13.09
CA ASN A 217 9.86 -3.52 -13.01
C ASN A 217 8.72 -2.58 -12.58
N GLY A 218 8.91 -1.25 -12.65
CA GLY A 218 7.87 -0.26 -12.36
C GLY A 218 6.65 -0.48 -13.24
N GLY A 219 5.47 -0.53 -12.63
CA GLY A 219 4.20 -0.69 -13.33
C GLY A 219 3.37 0.58 -13.28
N SER A 220 2.90 1.04 -14.43
CA SER A 220 2.08 2.23 -14.57
C SER A 220 0.72 1.89 -15.16
N VAL A 221 -0.29 2.60 -14.73
CA VAL A 221 -1.58 2.70 -15.44
C VAL A 221 -1.92 4.19 -15.46
N TYR A 222 -1.79 4.81 -16.60
CA TYR A 222 -2.12 6.23 -16.80
C TYR A 222 -2.47 6.50 -18.24
N ASP A 223 -3.28 7.53 -18.48
CA ASP A 223 -3.73 7.95 -19.82
C ASP A 223 -4.29 6.79 -20.69
N GLY A 224 -4.98 5.83 -20.05
CA GLY A 224 -5.55 4.67 -20.73
C GLY A 224 -4.53 3.59 -21.12
N TYR A 225 -3.29 3.64 -20.67
CA TYR A 225 -2.27 2.65 -20.95
C TYR A 225 -1.79 1.95 -19.68
N ALA A 226 -1.60 0.63 -19.77
CA ALA A 226 -0.85 -0.13 -18.80
C ALA A 226 0.58 -0.34 -19.33
N VAL A 227 1.57 0.08 -18.56
CA VAL A 227 2.99 0.03 -18.96
C VAL A 227 3.80 -0.65 -17.85
N ARG A 228 4.78 -1.44 -18.21
CA ARG A 228 5.73 -2.04 -17.28
C ARG A 228 7.15 -1.85 -17.77
N ASN A 229 7.99 -1.34 -16.89
CA ASN A 229 9.42 -1.20 -17.14
C ASN A 229 10.13 -2.55 -17.15
N THR A 230 11.32 -2.58 -17.75
CA THR A 230 12.19 -3.75 -17.74
C THR A 230 12.47 -4.25 -16.31
N ASN A 231 12.48 -5.57 -16.13
CA ASN A 231 12.88 -6.22 -14.87
C ASN A 231 14.41 -6.41 -14.76
N SER A 232 15.17 -6.06 -15.80
CA SER A 232 16.62 -6.15 -15.82
C SER A 232 17.26 -4.86 -15.29
N LEU A 233 17.90 -4.93 -14.12
CA LEU A 233 18.64 -3.81 -13.55
C LEU A 233 19.71 -3.25 -14.51
N LYS A 234 20.40 -4.14 -15.25
CA LYS A 234 21.42 -3.73 -16.23
C LYS A 234 20.84 -2.90 -17.36
N LEU A 235 19.71 -3.35 -17.94
CA LEU A 235 19.01 -2.61 -19.01
C LEU A 235 18.45 -1.30 -18.48
N TYR A 236 17.87 -1.31 -17.29
CA TYR A 236 17.35 -0.13 -16.65
C TYR A 236 18.44 0.95 -16.46
N ILE A 237 19.60 0.59 -15.87
CA ILE A 237 20.72 1.53 -15.65
C ILE A 237 21.21 2.12 -16.99
N LYS A 238 21.32 1.27 -18.01
CA LYS A 238 21.78 1.69 -19.35
C LYS A 238 20.84 2.68 -20.00
N ASN A 239 19.53 2.46 -19.88
CA ASN A 239 18.49 3.14 -20.66
C ASN A 239 17.65 4.13 -19.84
N ALA A 240 17.96 4.37 -18.57
CA ALA A 240 17.17 5.26 -17.71
C ALA A 240 17.01 6.66 -18.33
N GLY A 241 15.76 7.10 -18.51
CA GLY A 241 15.39 8.33 -19.20
C GLY A 241 15.00 8.14 -20.66
N ASP A 242 14.98 6.91 -21.16
CA ASP A 242 14.53 6.57 -22.52
C ASP A 242 13.32 5.62 -22.39
N PHE A 243 12.10 6.14 -22.49
CA PHE A 243 10.85 5.40 -22.28
C PHE A 243 10.74 4.16 -23.17
N GLU A 244 11.07 4.29 -24.48
CA GLU A 244 10.95 3.18 -25.41
C GLU A 244 11.83 2.00 -25.00
N LYS A 245 13.05 2.28 -24.58
CA LYS A 245 14.01 1.24 -24.17
C LYS A 245 13.80 0.71 -22.75
N LEU A 246 13.11 1.48 -21.90
CA LEU A 246 12.72 1.02 -20.56
C LEU A 246 11.46 0.16 -20.59
N THR A 247 10.55 0.42 -21.51
CA THR A 247 9.27 -0.28 -21.61
C THR A 247 9.48 -1.73 -22.06
N ALA A 248 9.15 -2.68 -21.17
CA ALA A 248 9.15 -4.11 -21.49
C ALA A 248 7.78 -4.58 -21.99
N GLN A 249 6.71 -3.97 -21.51
CA GLN A 249 5.34 -4.26 -21.90
C GLN A 249 4.54 -2.96 -21.93
N ALA A 250 3.69 -2.82 -22.93
CA ALA A 250 2.68 -1.76 -23.00
C ALA A 250 1.41 -2.32 -23.62
N ALA A 251 0.27 -1.93 -23.09
CA ALA A 251 -1.05 -2.27 -23.60
C ALA A 251 -1.97 -1.07 -23.46
N GLN A 252 -2.72 -0.73 -24.49
CA GLN A 252 -3.84 0.18 -24.39
C GLN A 252 -4.98 -0.54 -23.69
N LEU A 253 -5.56 0.08 -22.68
CA LEU A 253 -6.71 -0.42 -21.95
C LEU A 253 -7.98 0.14 -22.60
N ASP A 254 -8.89 -0.72 -22.94
CA ASP A 254 -10.24 -0.32 -23.31
C ASP A 254 -11.04 0.12 -22.10
N GLU A 255 -12.19 0.69 -22.32
CA GLU A 255 -13.05 1.21 -21.26
C GLU A 255 -13.50 0.11 -20.30
N ASN A 256 -13.75 -1.10 -20.80
CA ASN A 256 -14.11 -2.24 -19.96
C ASN A 256 -12.98 -2.66 -19.02
N ALA A 257 -11.74 -2.65 -19.50
CA ALA A 257 -10.56 -2.94 -18.66
C ALA A 257 -10.36 -1.89 -17.56
N LEU A 258 -10.59 -0.60 -17.88
CA LEU A 258 -10.54 0.48 -16.89
C LEU A 258 -11.66 0.38 -15.85
N MET A 259 -12.89 0.07 -16.28
CA MET A 259 -14.02 -0.20 -15.38
C MET A 259 -13.74 -1.39 -14.46
N LEU A 260 -13.27 -2.51 -15.00
CA LEU A 260 -12.95 -3.69 -14.21
C LEU A 260 -11.82 -3.42 -13.20
N ARG A 261 -10.79 -2.66 -13.59
CA ARG A 261 -9.73 -2.21 -12.68
C ARG A 261 -10.31 -1.39 -11.52
N TYR A 262 -11.19 -0.45 -11.82
CA TYR A 262 -11.89 0.36 -10.81
C TYR A 262 -12.71 -0.53 -9.86
N LEU A 263 -13.55 -1.40 -10.39
CA LEU A 263 -14.41 -2.29 -9.58
C LEU A 263 -13.59 -3.18 -8.65
N ARG A 264 -12.52 -3.81 -9.16
CA ARG A 264 -11.60 -4.62 -8.35
C ARG A 264 -10.94 -3.83 -7.23
N GLY A 265 -10.57 -2.59 -7.49
CA GLY A 265 -10.01 -1.71 -6.49
C GLY A 265 -11.05 -1.32 -5.44
N ARG A 266 -12.24 -0.92 -5.87
CA ARG A 266 -13.33 -0.52 -4.98
C ARG A 266 -13.76 -1.65 -4.03
N MET A 267 -13.76 -2.90 -4.50
CA MET A 267 -14.07 -4.06 -3.65
C MET A 267 -13.00 -4.37 -2.59
N LYS A 268 -11.88 -3.64 -2.57
CA LYS A 268 -10.90 -3.63 -1.46
C LYS A 268 -11.14 -2.51 -0.45
N LEU A 269 -11.98 -1.53 -0.79
CA LEU A 269 -12.37 -0.42 0.08
C LEU A 269 -13.66 -0.75 0.82
N ASN A 270 -13.79 -0.29 2.06
CA ASN A 270 -14.96 -0.60 2.89
C ASN A 270 -16.29 -0.08 2.34
N ASP A 271 -16.26 1.00 1.57
CA ASP A 271 -17.45 1.57 0.92
C ASP A 271 -17.83 0.87 -0.39
N GLY A 272 -16.94 0.01 -0.90
CA GLY A 272 -17.20 -0.83 -2.05
C GLY A 272 -17.47 -0.05 -3.34
N VAL A 273 -18.25 -0.67 -4.23
CA VAL A 273 -18.72 -0.05 -5.49
C VAL A 273 -19.97 0.75 -5.21
N VAL A 274 -19.94 2.05 -5.50
CA VAL A 274 -21.06 2.99 -5.35
C VAL A 274 -21.45 3.48 -6.74
N GLU A 275 -22.65 3.15 -7.20
CA GLU A 275 -23.13 3.44 -8.57
C GLU A 275 -23.07 4.93 -8.93
N PRO A 276 -23.49 5.90 -8.07
CA PRO A 276 -23.29 7.31 -8.33
C PRO A 276 -21.83 7.72 -8.59
N LEU A 277 -20.86 7.18 -7.82
CA LEU A 277 -19.44 7.47 -8.03
C LEU A 277 -18.91 6.81 -9.32
N PHE A 278 -19.42 5.64 -9.67
CA PHE A 278 -19.11 5.00 -10.95
C PHE A 278 -19.59 5.87 -12.12
N ARG A 279 -20.84 6.36 -12.07
CA ARG A 279 -21.40 7.25 -13.09
C ARG A 279 -20.64 8.57 -13.21
N GLU A 280 -20.27 9.16 -12.08
CA GLU A 280 -19.44 10.38 -12.07
C GLU A 280 -18.10 10.16 -12.77
N ARG A 281 -17.46 8.99 -12.52
CA ARG A 281 -16.15 8.67 -13.07
C ARG A 281 -16.15 8.31 -14.54
N PHE A 282 -17.13 7.52 -15.00
CA PHE A 282 -17.19 6.97 -16.35
C PHE A 282 -18.21 7.65 -17.28
N GLY A 283 -19.02 8.57 -16.74
CA GLY A 283 -20.04 9.27 -17.52
C GLY A 283 -21.22 8.40 -17.97
N GLN A 284 -21.32 7.18 -17.48
CA GLN A 284 -22.35 6.20 -17.84
C GLN A 284 -22.77 5.34 -16.64
N GLU A 285 -23.91 4.67 -16.78
CA GLU A 285 -24.39 3.68 -15.80
C GLU A 285 -23.48 2.44 -15.81
N LEU A 286 -23.45 1.72 -14.68
CA LEU A 286 -22.70 0.45 -14.59
C LEU A 286 -23.28 -0.57 -15.59
N PRO A 287 -22.49 -1.07 -16.55
CA PRO A 287 -22.94 -2.08 -17.52
C PRO A 287 -23.47 -3.35 -16.85
N GLN A 288 -24.52 -3.94 -17.45
CA GLN A 288 -25.20 -5.13 -16.91
C GLN A 288 -24.25 -6.32 -16.65
N GLU A 289 -23.21 -6.47 -17.46
CA GLU A 289 -22.21 -7.53 -17.28
C GLU A 289 -21.44 -7.38 -15.98
N PHE A 290 -21.09 -6.16 -15.58
CA PHE A 290 -20.38 -5.88 -14.34
C PHE A 290 -21.31 -5.95 -13.12
N SER A 291 -22.55 -5.48 -13.21
CA SER A 291 -23.53 -5.66 -12.14
C SER A 291 -23.80 -7.16 -11.89
N THR A 292 -23.91 -7.97 -12.95
CA THR A 292 -24.03 -9.42 -12.83
C THR A 292 -22.80 -10.06 -12.17
N LEU A 293 -21.59 -9.58 -12.49
CA LEU A 293 -20.37 -10.05 -11.85
C LEU A 293 -20.34 -9.72 -10.35
N LEU A 294 -20.75 -8.50 -9.99
CA LEU A 294 -20.86 -8.07 -8.59
C LEU A 294 -21.95 -8.85 -7.83
N ASP A 295 -23.10 -9.13 -8.45
CA ASP A 295 -24.17 -9.93 -7.85
C ASP A 295 -23.71 -11.37 -7.55
N LYS A 296 -22.87 -11.97 -8.40
CA LYS A 296 -22.24 -13.26 -8.08
C LYS A 296 -21.35 -13.22 -6.84
N THR A 297 -20.72 -12.07 -6.55
CA THR A 297 -19.97 -11.94 -5.29
C THR A 297 -20.88 -11.93 -4.07
N VAL A 298 -22.11 -11.39 -4.23
CA VAL A 298 -23.16 -11.44 -3.18
C VAL A 298 -23.65 -12.87 -2.98
N GLU A 299 -23.93 -13.62 -4.05
CA GLU A 299 -24.34 -15.03 -3.99
C GLU A 299 -23.28 -15.88 -3.28
N ASN A 300 -21.99 -15.56 -3.46
CA ASN A 300 -20.88 -16.24 -2.82
C ASN A 300 -20.59 -15.75 -1.37
N GLY A 301 -21.37 -14.80 -0.84
CA GLY A 301 -21.18 -14.25 0.51
C GLY A 301 -19.98 -13.31 0.66
N LEU A 302 -19.33 -12.90 -0.44
CA LEU A 302 -18.16 -12.04 -0.44
C LEU A 302 -18.50 -10.54 -0.47
N ALA A 303 -19.74 -10.22 -0.85
CA ALA A 303 -20.29 -8.87 -0.85
C ALA A 303 -21.72 -8.87 -0.35
N GLN A 304 -22.25 -7.69 -0.08
CA GLN A 304 -23.67 -7.45 0.16
C GLN A 304 -24.15 -6.31 -0.73
N ARG A 305 -25.41 -6.40 -1.19
CA ARG A 305 -26.08 -5.31 -1.91
C ARG A 305 -26.42 -4.20 -0.92
N THR A 306 -26.17 -2.96 -1.32
CA THR A 306 -26.60 -1.75 -0.60
C THR A 306 -27.66 -1.00 -1.41
N ALA A 307 -28.18 0.11 -0.88
CA ALA A 307 -29.10 0.96 -1.64
C ALA A 307 -28.46 1.52 -2.93
N ASP A 308 -27.14 1.81 -2.88
CA ASP A 308 -26.42 2.54 -3.91
C ASP A 308 -25.30 1.72 -4.58
N GLY A 309 -25.27 0.39 -4.37
CA GLY A 309 -24.21 -0.43 -4.98
C GLY A 309 -23.90 -1.73 -4.23
N TRP A 310 -22.63 -2.07 -4.12
CA TRP A 310 -22.12 -3.29 -3.50
C TRP A 310 -20.98 -3.00 -2.52
N MET A 311 -21.06 -3.58 -1.35
CA MET A 311 -20.06 -3.44 -0.31
C MET A 311 -19.46 -4.81 0.01
N PRO A 312 -18.12 -4.95 0.14
CA PRO A 312 -17.53 -6.22 0.52
C PRO A 312 -17.94 -6.62 1.95
N THR A 313 -18.15 -7.93 2.16
CA THR A 313 -18.29 -8.49 3.50
C THR A 313 -16.90 -8.63 4.17
N LEU A 314 -16.89 -8.97 5.45
CA LEU A 314 -15.63 -9.26 6.14
C LEU A 314 -14.86 -10.42 5.48
N GLU A 315 -15.57 -11.45 5.03
CA GLU A 315 -14.99 -12.58 4.27
C GLU A 315 -14.43 -12.09 2.92
N GLY A 316 -15.13 -11.19 2.23
CA GLY A 316 -14.66 -10.60 0.99
C GLY A 316 -13.36 -9.80 1.18
N LEU A 317 -13.30 -8.95 2.22
CA LEU A 317 -12.10 -8.19 2.55
C LEU A 317 -10.93 -9.10 2.97
N PHE A 318 -11.20 -10.19 3.67
CA PHE A 318 -10.19 -11.18 4.04
C PHE A 318 -9.59 -11.88 2.83
N ARG A 319 -10.39 -12.27 1.86
CA ARG A 319 -9.92 -12.93 0.63
C ARG A 319 -9.15 -11.98 -0.29
N GLY A 320 -9.45 -10.68 -0.24
CA GLY A 320 -8.72 -9.62 -0.95
C GLY A 320 -8.93 -9.56 -2.47
N GLU A 321 -9.28 -10.67 -3.11
CA GLU A 321 -9.66 -10.76 -4.53
C GLU A 321 -11.09 -11.28 -4.61
N VAL A 322 -12.04 -10.38 -4.83
CA VAL A 322 -13.48 -10.68 -4.83
C VAL A 322 -14.01 -10.75 -6.27
N LEU A 323 -13.32 -10.10 -7.22
CA LEU A 323 -13.67 -10.02 -8.66
C LEU A 323 -12.58 -10.57 -9.56
#